data_8df232dbba69fabe0f222ee66d1b4bfb
#
_entry.id   8df232dbba69fabe0f222ee66d1b4bfb
#
_cell.length_a   1.000
_cell.length_b   1.000
_cell.length_c   1.000
_cell.angle_alpha   90.00
_cell.angle_beta   90.00
_cell.angle_gamma   90.00
#
_symmetry.space_group_name_H-M   'P 1'
#
loop_
_entity.id
_entity.type
_entity.pdbx_description
1 polymer ?
#
loop_
_entity_poly.entity_id
_entity_poly.type
_entity_poly.pdbx_seq_one_letter_code
_entity_poly.pdbx_strand_id
1 'polypeptide(L)'
;HAFLARGDKDRANHIQAHLHYSGNWGHDHDDMLNLILWSYAEELVSDIGYQLTYNGFAKTASGHNLVVVDRDTQEKVSQCGSLLGWHPSRDGVQVVEVSAPEVYSQCTAYRRTLFLVPTGANDNLILDIFEVAGGSTHEWMAQGSCMAEQRLESSVPTAFYAESYADDGNPFEPPAHAEWEKELLAQGLKPKDVNPWYGVFRDVHKGSFSGPFSAIFKAEDDQIPDVRLHMLEPGDGDLYTATVPTLRQCWSNALQIEDHSLVEQFRMPKLIVRREGENLRSRFTALWEPVRNNQAVDAEVKIIVSEQDVLAVQVTTGKQEVELFYSPDPSGFRDVGNGMGFEGRYATVQTVEGNREITLYDCTRFNYQNLELAMPARPFLRLLEMREDNDQCVLVLDGVWEGLSERECHHFEEPELAYLFQEGIRGRAFPVNKLERGPDSMLLYCDRHPGFEYDLGSRILEEIFTPFEIIEGQAEVRIPNRGWIRYNTSRSDGLQVRTTGGMTLADRRVDRCADWTEVVLVSGREDR
;
A
#
# COMPACT_ATOMS: atom_id res chain seq x y z
N HIS A 1 -3.65 -10.25 -0.73
CA HIS A 1 -2.59 -9.64 -1.55
C HIS A 1 -3.19 -8.58 -2.46
N ALA A 2 -2.49 -7.46 -2.65
CA ALA A 2 -2.85 -6.46 -3.64
C ALA A 2 -1.65 -6.15 -4.54
N PHE A 3 -1.95 -5.86 -5.80
CA PHE A 3 -0.94 -5.53 -6.81
C PHE A 3 -1.30 -4.19 -7.45
N LEU A 4 -0.36 -3.26 -7.45
CA LEU A 4 -0.37 -2.11 -8.32
C LEU A 4 0.61 -2.37 -9.45
N ALA A 5 0.17 -2.30 -10.69
CA ALA A 5 1.02 -2.65 -11.82
C ALA A 5 0.75 -1.77 -13.04
N ARG A 6 1.81 -1.49 -13.78
CA ARG A 6 1.76 -0.75 -15.05
C ARG A 6 2.81 -1.28 -16.00
N GLY A 7 2.58 -1.14 -17.27
CA GLY A 7 3.48 -1.53 -18.34
C GLY A 7 2.76 -2.10 -19.54
N ASP A 8 3.51 -2.54 -20.51
CA ASP A 8 3.01 -3.16 -21.74
C ASP A 8 3.34 -4.67 -21.78
N LYS A 9 3.44 -5.27 -22.95
CA LYS A 9 3.76 -6.67 -23.12
C LYS A 9 5.24 -6.99 -22.88
N ASP A 10 6.11 -5.98 -22.91
CA ASP A 10 7.53 -6.12 -22.64
C ASP A 10 7.76 -5.99 -21.13
N ARG A 11 8.27 -7.05 -20.50
CA ARG A 11 8.59 -7.05 -19.08
C ARG A 11 9.57 -5.96 -18.67
N ALA A 12 10.44 -5.54 -19.60
CA ALA A 12 11.38 -4.44 -19.37
C ALA A 12 10.70 -3.07 -19.17
N ASN A 13 9.40 -2.96 -19.48
CA ASN A 13 8.58 -1.77 -19.29
C ASN A 13 7.57 -1.92 -18.14
N HIS A 14 7.64 -3.02 -17.41
CA HIS A 14 6.73 -3.26 -16.28
C HIS A 14 7.28 -2.72 -14.97
N ILE A 15 6.37 -2.22 -14.15
CA ILE A 15 6.54 -2.07 -12.71
C ILE A 15 5.39 -2.78 -12.01
N GLN A 16 5.67 -3.40 -10.88
CA GLN A 16 4.67 -4.01 -10.02
C GLN A 16 5.09 -3.81 -8.57
N ALA A 17 4.20 -3.21 -7.78
CA ALA A 17 4.29 -3.20 -6.32
C ALA A 17 3.28 -4.21 -5.77
N HIS A 18 3.76 -5.16 -4.99
CA HIS A 18 2.95 -6.14 -4.30
C HIS A 18 2.89 -5.81 -2.82
N LEU A 19 1.70 -5.63 -2.29
CA LEU A 19 1.42 -5.48 -0.87
C LEU A 19 0.84 -6.80 -0.33
N HIS A 20 1.59 -7.42 0.59
CA HIS A 20 1.15 -8.63 1.27
C HIS A 20 0.30 -8.28 2.50
N TYR A 21 -0.83 -8.95 2.70
CA TYR A 21 -1.67 -8.78 3.89
C TYR A 21 -2.53 -10.02 4.22
N SER A 22 -2.07 -11.21 3.83
CA SER A 22 -2.76 -12.45 4.25
C SER A 22 -2.49 -12.76 5.72
N GLY A 23 -3.43 -13.42 6.35
CA GLY A 23 -3.27 -13.95 7.69
C GLY A 23 -2.40 -15.20 7.74
N ASN A 24 -2.16 -15.67 8.96
CA ASN A 24 -1.30 -16.83 9.23
C ASN A 24 -2.08 -18.14 9.07
N TRP A 25 -1.77 -18.92 8.02
CA TRP A 25 -2.45 -20.16 7.66
C TRP A 25 -1.53 -21.40 7.65
N GLY A 26 -0.32 -21.28 8.23
CA GLY A 26 0.59 -22.41 8.46
C GLY A 26 1.94 -22.31 7.75
N HIS A 27 2.02 -22.15 6.44
CA HIS A 27 3.26 -21.94 5.68
C HIS A 27 3.45 -20.46 5.34
N ASP A 28 3.42 -19.62 6.33
CA ASP A 28 3.39 -18.18 6.22
C ASP A 28 4.47 -17.54 7.09
N HIS A 29 4.68 -16.27 6.85
CA HIS A 29 5.61 -15.42 7.57
C HIS A 29 4.86 -14.39 8.43
N ASP A 30 5.55 -13.80 9.40
CA ASP A 30 5.07 -12.67 10.17
C ASP A 30 5.39 -11.38 9.39
N ASP A 31 4.74 -11.22 8.21
CA ASP A 31 5.12 -10.25 7.17
C ASP A 31 3.93 -9.43 6.65
N MET A 32 2.90 -9.29 7.46
CA MET A 32 1.75 -8.49 7.08
C MET A 32 2.14 -7.04 6.80
N LEU A 33 1.70 -6.51 5.68
CA LEU A 33 2.08 -5.24 5.06
C LEU A 33 3.51 -5.21 4.46
N ASN A 34 4.11 -6.36 4.15
CA ASN A 34 5.35 -6.43 3.38
C ASN A 34 5.18 -5.87 1.97
N LEU A 35 6.18 -5.15 1.49
CA LEU A 35 6.30 -4.65 0.12
C LEU A 35 7.31 -5.46 -0.67
N ILE A 36 6.90 -5.89 -1.87
CA ILE A 36 7.80 -6.42 -2.89
C ILE A 36 7.69 -5.55 -4.13
N LEU A 37 8.81 -5.16 -4.72
CA LEU A 37 8.85 -4.30 -5.90
C LEU A 37 9.59 -4.97 -7.05
N TRP A 38 8.90 -5.07 -8.18
CA TRP A 38 9.44 -5.51 -9.46
C TRP A 38 9.46 -4.34 -10.43
N SER A 39 10.55 -4.17 -11.15
CA SER A 39 10.63 -3.23 -12.28
C SER A 39 11.71 -3.64 -13.26
N TYR A 40 11.51 -3.32 -14.54
CA TYR A 40 12.45 -3.61 -15.61
C TYR A 40 12.83 -5.10 -15.71
N ALA A 41 11.85 -5.99 -15.51
CA ALA A 41 11.98 -7.44 -15.48
C ALA A 41 12.75 -8.04 -14.28
N GLU A 42 13.16 -7.22 -13.31
CA GLU A 42 13.92 -7.63 -12.13
C GLU A 42 13.14 -7.38 -10.83
N GLU A 43 13.40 -8.20 -9.82
CA GLU A 43 12.92 -7.99 -8.45
C GLU A 43 13.89 -7.07 -7.72
N LEU A 44 13.45 -5.85 -7.42
CA LEU A 44 14.32 -4.80 -6.87
C LEU A 44 14.25 -4.69 -5.35
N VAL A 45 13.07 -4.97 -4.77
CA VAL A 45 12.82 -5.02 -3.34
C VAL A 45 12.19 -6.37 -3.05
N SER A 46 12.93 -7.23 -2.38
CA SER A 46 12.60 -8.65 -2.31
C SER A 46 11.92 -9.06 -1.02
N ASP A 47 11.12 -10.10 -1.14
CA ASP A 47 10.88 -11.06 -0.06
C ASP A 47 12.00 -12.11 -0.07
N ILE A 48 12.55 -12.42 1.09
CA ILE A 48 13.65 -13.41 1.18
C ILE A 48 13.20 -14.85 0.95
N GLY A 49 11.91 -15.09 0.85
CA GLY A 49 11.31 -16.38 0.54
C GLY A 49 11.33 -17.38 1.70
N TYR A 50 10.95 -18.60 1.40
CA TYR A 50 10.84 -19.69 2.35
C TYR A 50 12.00 -20.68 2.17
N GLN A 51 12.84 -20.80 3.18
CA GLN A 51 13.92 -21.76 3.20
C GLN A 51 14.02 -22.49 4.53
N LEU A 52 14.65 -23.66 4.49
CA LEU A 52 14.88 -24.45 5.70
C LEU A 52 16.02 -23.86 6.54
N THR A 53 17.10 -23.40 5.92
CA THR A 53 18.20 -22.69 6.60
C THR A 53 17.74 -21.28 7.01
N TYR A 54 18.00 -20.89 8.26
CA TYR A 54 17.55 -19.61 8.81
C TYR A 54 16.03 -19.40 8.74
N ASN A 55 15.26 -20.49 8.75
CA ASN A 55 13.79 -20.44 8.66
C ASN A 55 13.15 -19.48 9.68
N GLY A 56 13.69 -19.43 10.90
CA GLY A 56 13.22 -18.48 11.91
C GLY A 56 13.36 -17.04 11.46
N PHE A 57 14.51 -16.64 10.87
CA PHE A 57 14.71 -15.30 10.31
C PHE A 57 13.77 -15.04 9.14
N ALA A 58 13.68 -15.98 8.20
CA ALA A 58 12.81 -15.84 7.03
C ALA A 58 11.33 -15.63 7.39
N LYS A 59 10.91 -16.15 8.54
CA LYS A 59 9.51 -16.05 9.01
C LYS A 59 9.20 -14.81 9.85
N THR A 60 10.21 -14.08 10.31
CA THR A 60 9.98 -12.95 11.22
C THR A 60 9.82 -11.63 10.48
N ALA A 61 9.13 -10.68 11.11
CA ALA A 61 8.93 -9.34 10.56
C ALA A 61 10.24 -8.65 10.17
N SER A 62 11.32 -8.88 10.88
CA SER A 62 12.64 -8.27 10.60
C SER A 62 13.26 -8.74 9.27
N GLY A 63 12.82 -9.88 8.73
CA GLY A 63 13.21 -10.39 7.41
C GLY A 63 12.57 -9.65 6.22
N HIS A 64 11.64 -8.72 6.46
CA HIS A 64 10.77 -8.16 5.45
C HIS A 64 10.86 -6.64 5.32
N ASN A 65 10.12 -6.06 4.36
CA ASN A 65 10.07 -4.64 4.06
C ASN A 65 8.82 -4.01 4.70
N LEU A 66 8.87 -3.78 5.99
CA LEU A 66 7.75 -3.30 6.81
C LEU A 66 8.25 -2.53 8.04
N VAL A 67 7.36 -2.19 8.97
CA VAL A 67 7.75 -1.59 10.26
C VAL A 67 7.69 -2.64 11.36
N VAL A 68 8.81 -2.87 12.03
CA VAL A 68 8.89 -3.66 13.25
C VAL A 68 8.60 -2.75 14.44
N VAL A 69 7.74 -3.19 15.34
CA VAL A 69 7.35 -2.44 16.54
C VAL A 69 7.96 -3.08 17.78
N ASP A 70 8.53 -2.23 18.65
CA ASP A 70 9.15 -2.63 19.93
C ASP A 70 10.20 -3.74 19.80
N ARG A 71 10.86 -3.82 18.62
CA ARG A 71 11.87 -4.83 18.31
C ARG A 71 11.35 -6.27 18.43
N ASP A 72 10.06 -6.47 18.17
CA ASP A 72 9.41 -7.79 18.19
C ASP A 72 8.85 -8.19 16.83
N THR A 73 8.54 -9.48 16.65
CA THR A 73 7.87 -9.93 15.43
C THR A 73 6.37 -9.70 15.52
N GLN A 74 5.69 -9.78 14.40
CA GLN A 74 4.23 -9.68 14.36
C GLN A 74 3.58 -10.86 15.12
N GLU A 75 2.49 -10.58 15.79
CA GLU A 75 1.63 -11.61 16.38
C GLU A 75 0.97 -12.43 15.28
N LYS A 76 0.84 -13.73 15.52
CA LYS A 76 0.18 -14.64 14.59
C LYS A 76 -1.33 -14.44 14.62
N VAL A 77 -1.84 -13.83 13.60
CA VAL A 77 -3.27 -13.63 13.41
C VAL A 77 -3.76 -14.45 12.21
N SER A 78 -4.84 -15.21 12.39
CA SER A 78 -5.44 -16.00 11.30
C SER A 78 -6.15 -15.12 10.27
N GLN A 79 -6.41 -13.87 10.61
CA GLN A 79 -7.16 -12.94 9.79
C GLN A 79 -6.24 -12.15 8.87
N CYS A 80 -6.69 -11.89 7.65
CA CYS A 80 -5.99 -10.99 6.75
C CYS A 80 -6.15 -9.53 7.20
N GLY A 81 -5.25 -8.66 6.77
CA GLY A 81 -5.40 -7.22 6.94
C GLY A 81 -6.66 -6.69 6.25
N SER A 82 -7.18 -5.57 6.72
CA SER A 82 -8.35 -4.91 6.17
C SER A 82 -7.98 -4.04 4.97
N LEU A 83 -8.51 -4.37 3.79
CA LEU A 83 -8.38 -3.53 2.61
C LEU A 83 -9.31 -2.31 2.76
N LEU A 84 -8.71 -1.13 2.91
CA LEU A 84 -9.44 0.13 3.09
C LEU A 84 -9.69 0.87 1.79
N GLY A 85 -8.82 0.71 0.81
CA GLY A 85 -8.94 1.29 -0.51
C GLY A 85 -8.09 0.57 -1.55
N TRP A 86 -8.66 0.38 -2.74
CA TRP A 86 -7.95 -0.07 -3.92
C TRP A 86 -8.52 0.64 -5.15
N HIS A 87 -7.70 1.46 -5.77
CA HIS A 87 -8.08 2.24 -6.94
C HIS A 87 -7.13 1.90 -8.09
N PRO A 88 -7.47 0.90 -8.90
CA PRO A 88 -6.75 0.61 -10.13
C PRO A 88 -7.00 1.73 -11.15
N SER A 89 -6.00 2.10 -11.90
CA SER A 89 -6.10 3.04 -13.01
C SER A 89 -5.18 2.60 -14.14
N ARG A 90 -5.66 2.68 -15.37
CA ARG A 90 -4.87 2.34 -16.54
C ARG A 90 -3.77 3.37 -16.79
N ASP A 91 -4.13 4.65 -16.79
CA ASP A 91 -3.25 5.74 -17.21
C ASP A 91 -2.90 6.71 -16.07
N GLY A 92 -3.74 6.79 -15.03
CA GLY A 92 -3.57 7.66 -13.87
C GLY A 92 -2.83 7.01 -12.71
N VAL A 93 -2.81 7.68 -11.58
CA VAL A 93 -2.26 7.14 -10.33
C VAL A 93 -3.10 5.97 -9.83
N GLN A 94 -2.45 4.87 -9.44
CA GLN A 94 -3.11 3.76 -8.75
C GLN A 94 -2.83 3.85 -7.26
N VAL A 95 -3.76 3.37 -6.43
CA VAL A 95 -3.58 3.36 -4.99
C VAL A 95 -4.10 2.08 -4.36
N VAL A 96 -3.43 1.61 -3.30
CA VAL A 96 -3.90 0.58 -2.39
C VAL A 96 -3.60 0.98 -0.95
N GLU A 97 -4.55 0.75 -0.06
CA GLU A 97 -4.40 0.98 1.38
C GLU A 97 -4.90 -0.23 2.17
N VAL A 98 -4.07 -0.71 3.09
CA VAL A 98 -4.39 -1.83 3.98
C VAL A 98 -4.02 -1.47 5.42
N SER A 99 -4.87 -1.88 6.36
CA SER A 99 -4.68 -1.73 7.80
C SER A 99 -4.65 -3.10 8.48
N ALA A 100 -3.73 -3.29 9.42
CA ALA A 100 -3.56 -4.55 10.15
C ALA A 100 -3.04 -4.28 11.58
N PRO A 101 -3.72 -3.49 12.42
CA PRO A 101 -3.25 -3.18 13.77
C PRO A 101 -3.17 -4.41 14.68
N GLU A 102 -3.88 -5.49 14.34
CA GLU A 102 -3.97 -6.72 15.13
C GLU A 102 -2.65 -7.48 15.23
N VAL A 103 -1.71 -7.21 14.32
CA VAL A 103 -0.40 -7.88 14.33
C VAL A 103 0.54 -7.36 15.42
N TYR A 104 0.17 -6.27 16.07
CA TYR A 104 0.85 -5.72 17.25
C TYR A 104 -0.19 -5.24 18.24
N SER A 105 -0.42 -5.99 19.31
CA SER A 105 -1.48 -5.72 20.31
C SER A 105 -1.36 -4.36 20.99
N GLN A 106 -0.15 -3.77 21.03
CA GLN A 106 0.09 -2.42 21.54
C GLN A 106 -0.25 -1.32 20.54
N CYS A 107 -0.54 -1.66 19.26
CA CYS A 107 -0.81 -0.68 18.23
C CYS A 107 -2.31 -0.39 18.06
N THR A 108 -2.65 0.87 17.89
CA THR A 108 -3.97 1.33 17.48
C THR A 108 -4.05 1.65 15.99
N ALA A 109 -2.90 1.77 15.32
CA ALA A 109 -2.79 1.88 13.88
C ALA A 109 -1.50 1.15 13.41
N TYR A 110 -1.65 0.36 12.39
CA TYR A 110 -0.58 -0.26 11.63
C TYR A 110 -1.09 -0.38 10.19
N ARG A 111 -0.71 0.56 9.32
CA ARG A 111 -1.33 0.75 8.02
C ARG A 111 -0.31 1.15 6.98
N ARG A 112 -0.49 0.65 5.75
CA ARG A 112 0.34 0.99 4.60
C ARG A 112 -0.52 1.40 3.42
N THR A 113 -0.15 2.52 2.81
CA THR A 113 -0.76 3.05 1.59
C THR A 113 0.32 3.17 0.52
N LEU A 114 0.09 2.57 -0.63
CA LEU A 114 0.98 2.64 -1.79
C LEU A 114 0.29 3.40 -2.92
N PHE A 115 1.00 4.34 -3.53
CA PHE A 115 0.61 4.99 -4.77
C PHE A 115 1.61 4.62 -5.86
N LEU A 116 1.14 4.06 -6.96
CA LEU A 116 1.93 3.93 -8.18
C LEU A 116 1.71 5.19 -9.01
N VAL A 117 2.76 5.99 -9.14
CA VAL A 117 2.75 7.33 -9.75
C VAL A 117 3.41 7.25 -11.12
N PRO A 118 2.68 7.48 -12.22
CA PRO A 118 3.28 7.55 -13.54
C PRO A 118 4.10 8.83 -13.68
N THR A 119 5.30 8.73 -14.22
CA THR A 119 6.20 9.87 -14.46
C THR A 119 6.60 10.04 -15.91
N GLY A 120 6.22 9.10 -16.75
CA GLY A 120 6.50 9.06 -18.18
C GLY A 120 5.80 7.87 -18.83
N ALA A 121 6.15 7.57 -20.06
CA ALA A 121 5.53 6.47 -20.78
C ALA A 121 5.80 5.10 -20.12
N ASN A 122 7.03 4.92 -19.59
CA ASN A 122 7.48 3.66 -18.98
C ASN A 122 8.12 3.88 -17.60
N ASP A 123 8.23 5.12 -17.14
CA ASP A 123 8.82 5.45 -15.86
C ASP A 123 7.72 5.63 -14.81
N ASN A 124 7.93 5.04 -13.66
CA ASN A 124 6.96 5.06 -12.59
C ASN A 124 7.69 5.07 -11.24
N LEU A 125 7.04 5.68 -10.25
CA LEU A 125 7.49 5.73 -8.87
C LEU A 125 6.46 5.07 -7.96
N ILE A 126 6.90 4.59 -6.81
CA ILE A 126 6.00 4.15 -5.74
C ILE A 126 6.14 5.09 -4.55
N LEU A 127 5.09 5.84 -4.25
CA LEU A 127 5.00 6.55 -2.98
C LEU A 127 4.41 5.58 -1.94
N ASP A 128 5.14 5.38 -0.88
CA ASP A 128 4.89 4.43 0.19
C ASP A 128 4.70 5.19 1.51
N ILE A 129 3.52 5.10 2.07
CA ILE A 129 3.16 5.75 3.33
C ILE A 129 2.87 4.65 4.34
N PHE A 130 3.70 4.54 5.39
CA PHE A 130 3.50 3.58 6.46
C PHE A 130 3.22 4.31 7.76
N GLU A 131 2.06 4.07 8.35
CA GLU A 131 1.61 4.71 9.59
C GLU A 131 1.49 3.69 10.71
N VAL A 132 2.11 4.01 11.84
CA VAL A 132 2.08 3.20 13.07
C VAL A 132 1.75 4.10 14.24
N ALA A 133 0.84 3.65 15.11
CA ALA A 133 0.54 4.33 16.36
C ALA A 133 0.44 3.31 17.51
N GLY A 134 1.27 3.49 18.52
CA GLY A 134 1.43 2.60 19.68
C GLY A 134 2.82 1.98 19.72
N GLY A 135 3.20 1.46 20.89
CA GLY A 135 4.56 1.03 21.14
C GLY A 135 5.52 2.17 21.47
N SER A 136 6.79 1.86 21.58
CA SER A 136 7.87 2.77 21.98
C SER A 136 9.03 2.83 20.99
N THR A 137 9.15 1.85 20.10
CA THR A 137 10.20 1.78 19.07
C THR A 137 9.58 1.36 17.75
N HIS A 138 9.80 2.15 16.71
CA HIS A 138 9.39 1.81 15.34
C HIS A 138 10.62 1.73 14.45
N GLU A 139 10.79 0.58 13.80
CA GLU A 139 11.89 0.31 12.88
C GLU A 139 11.32 0.05 11.48
N TRP A 140 11.28 1.08 10.64
CA TRP A 140 10.96 0.92 9.24
C TRP A 140 12.14 0.27 8.52
N MET A 141 11.90 -0.88 7.92
CA MET A 141 12.93 -1.71 7.30
C MET A 141 12.75 -1.80 5.80
N ALA A 142 13.88 -1.76 5.09
CA ALA A 142 13.96 -1.96 3.66
C ALA A 142 15.19 -2.80 3.30
N GLN A 143 15.04 -3.63 2.29
CA GLN A 143 16.12 -4.43 1.73
C GLN A 143 16.06 -4.39 0.20
N GLY A 144 17.20 -4.65 -0.43
CA GLY A 144 17.29 -4.70 -1.88
C GLY A 144 16.86 -6.04 -2.46
N SER A 145 17.39 -6.39 -3.62
CA SER A 145 17.16 -7.67 -4.27
C SER A 145 17.90 -8.79 -3.54
N CYS A 146 17.21 -9.89 -3.26
CA CYS A 146 17.85 -11.09 -2.75
C CYS A 146 18.50 -11.95 -3.87
N MET A 147 18.35 -11.55 -5.13
CA MET A 147 18.85 -12.27 -6.30
C MET A 147 20.09 -11.61 -6.94
N ALA A 148 20.50 -10.45 -6.46
CA ALA A 148 21.62 -9.67 -7.01
C ALA A 148 22.60 -9.26 -5.91
N GLU A 149 23.88 -9.22 -6.24
CA GLU A 149 24.89 -8.58 -5.40
C GLU A 149 24.67 -7.06 -5.43
N GLN A 150 24.48 -6.47 -4.25
CA GLN A 150 24.20 -5.05 -4.12
C GLN A 150 24.99 -4.43 -2.96
N ARG A 151 25.24 -3.13 -3.07
CA ARG A 151 25.69 -2.31 -1.96
C ARG A 151 24.68 -1.21 -1.66
N LEU A 152 24.63 -0.79 -0.41
CA LEU A 152 23.78 0.31 0.04
C LEU A 152 24.63 1.56 0.23
N GLU A 153 24.23 2.62 -0.46
CA GLU A 153 24.81 3.96 -0.29
C GLU A 153 23.72 4.88 0.31
N SER A 154 24.08 5.70 1.28
CA SER A 154 23.13 6.64 1.92
C SER A 154 23.72 8.05 1.94
N SER A 155 22.84 9.05 1.81
CA SER A 155 23.22 10.46 2.03
C SER A 155 23.45 10.80 3.51
N VAL A 156 22.98 9.96 4.43
CA VAL A 156 23.31 10.05 5.86
C VAL A 156 24.64 9.37 6.11
N PRO A 157 25.65 10.08 6.61
CA PRO A 157 26.92 9.45 6.98
C PRO A 157 26.71 8.43 8.11
N THR A 158 27.27 7.23 7.93
CA THR A 158 27.24 6.16 8.92
C THR A 158 28.64 5.76 9.32
N ALA A 159 28.78 5.23 10.53
CA ALA A 159 30.02 4.65 11.04
C ALA A 159 29.74 3.28 11.64
N PHE A 160 30.77 2.43 11.67
CA PHE A 160 30.67 1.11 12.30
C PHE A 160 30.12 1.23 13.72
N TYR A 161 29.11 0.45 14.03
CA TYR A 161 28.40 0.46 15.30
C TYR A 161 28.61 -0.83 16.08
N ALA A 162 28.35 -2.00 15.47
CA ALA A 162 28.44 -3.30 16.11
C ALA A 162 28.57 -4.43 15.08
N GLU A 163 29.03 -5.59 15.52
CA GLU A 163 29.12 -6.79 14.68
C GLU A 163 27.73 -7.32 14.30
N SER A 164 26.72 -7.08 15.16
CA SER A 164 25.33 -7.42 14.87
C SER A 164 24.36 -6.37 15.41
N TYR A 165 23.10 -6.45 14.95
CA TYR A 165 22.02 -5.56 15.38
C TYR A 165 21.31 -6.03 16.67
N ALA A 166 21.77 -7.15 17.25
CA ALA A 166 21.29 -7.60 18.56
C ALA A 166 21.61 -6.58 19.67
N ASP A 167 20.84 -6.60 20.76
CA ASP A 167 21.00 -5.60 21.84
C ASP A 167 22.36 -5.65 22.52
N ASP A 168 22.98 -6.83 22.58
CA ASP A 168 24.33 -7.02 23.09
C ASP A 168 25.43 -6.81 22.03
N GLY A 169 25.03 -6.50 20.79
CA GLY A 169 25.91 -6.35 19.65
C GLY A 169 26.59 -7.63 19.15
N ASN A 170 26.24 -8.79 19.74
CA ASN A 170 26.87 -10.05 19.40
C ASN A 170 26.18 -10.74 18.23
N PRO A 171 26.96 -11.34 17.31
CA PRO A 171 26.42 -12.17 16.27
C PRO A 171 25.73 -13.41 16.83
N PHE A 172 24.64 -13.77 16.19
CA PHE A 172 23.93 -15.01 16.43
C PHE A 172 24.02 -15.89 15.17
N GLU A 173 24.47 -17.13 15.35
CA GLU A 173 24.46 -18.14 14.31
C GLU A 173 23.37 -19.15 14.66
N PRO A 174 22.24 -19.15 13.92
CA PRO A 174 21.21 -20.12 14.20
C PRO A 174 21.72 -21.54 13.95
N PRO A 175 21.37 -22.50 14.80
CA PRO A 175 21.70 -23.89 14.57
C PRO A 175 21.02 -24.42 13.30
N ALA A 176 21.55 -25.53 12.78
CA ALA A 176 20.98 -26.18 11.60
C ALA A 176 19.49 -26.43 11.76
N HIS A 177 18.76 -26.16 10.71
CA HIS A 177 17.32 -25.95 10.59
C HIS A 177 16.40 -26.82 11.51
N ALA A 178 16.54 -28.12 11.48
CA ALA A 178 15.55 -29.00 12.14
C ALA A 178 15.65 -29.02 13.67
N GLU A 179 16.71 -28.50 14.22
CA GLU A 179 17.02 -28.64 15.64
C GLU A 179 16.87 -27.32 16.44
N TRP A 180 16.83 -26.16 15.76
CA TRP A 180 16.89 -24.89 16.44
C TRP A 180 15.72 -24.64 17.41
N GLU A 181 14.49 -25.00 17.04
CA GLU A 181 13.34 -24.87 17.94
C GLU A 181 13.47 -25.80 19.15
N LYS A 182 13.95 -27.03 18.93
CA LYS A 182 14.18 -27.99 20.00
C LYS A 182 15.30 -27.53 20.94
N GLU A 183 16.37 -26.97 20.37
CA GLU A 183 17.48 -26.43 21.14
C GLU A 183 17.06 -25.21 21.97
N LEU A 184 16.26 -24.31 21.42
CA LEU A 184 15.67 -23.21 22.19
C LEU A 184 14.79 -23.70 23.32
N LEU A 185 13.89 -24.64 23.06
CA LEU A 185 13.02 -25.22 24.08
C LEU A 185 13.83 -25.95 25.15
N ALA A 186 14.92 -26.62 24.77
CA ALA A 186 15.82 -27.29 25.71
C ALA A 186 16.56 -26.28 26.61
N GLN A 187 16.78 -25.06 26.16
CA GLN A 187 17.33 -23.95 26.93
C GLN A 187 16.26 -23.19 27.73
N GLY A 188 15.00 -23.61 27.66
CA GLY A 188 13.87 -22.91 28.27
C GLY A 188 13.45 -21.64 27.57
N LEU A 189 13.97 -21.41 26.35
CA LEU A 189 13.65 -20.29 25.48
C LEU A 189 12.52 -20.65 24.52
N LYS A 190 11.78 -19.67 24.06
CA LYS A 190 10.79 -19.81 22.99
C LYS A 190 11.30 -19.10 21.74
N PRO A 191 10.82 -19.43 20.54
CA PRO A 191 11.18 -18.71 19.34
C PRO A 191 11.07 -17.18 19.47
N LYS A 192 10.07 -16.68 20.20
CA LYS A 192 9.91 -15.26 20.50
C LYS A 192 11.05 -14.64 21.34
N ASP A 193 11.78 -15.43 22.11
CA ASP A 193 12.84 -14.94 22.98
C ASP A 193 14.14 -14.65 22.20
N VAL A 194 14.26 -15.13 20.96
CA VAL A 194 15.34 -14.82 20.00
C VAL A 194 14.87 -13.90 18.87
N ASN A 195 13.62 -13.52 18.91
CA ASN A 195 13.01 -12.59 18.01
C ASN A 195 13.49 -11.15 18.29
N PRO A 196 13.63 -10.31 17.24
CA PRO A 196 13.33 -10.57 15.83
C PRO A 196 14.54 -11.02 14.99
N TRP A 197 15.41 -11.83 15.48
CA TRP A 197 16.58 -12.37 14.78
C TRP A 197 17.68 -11.34 14.43
N TYR A 198 17.78 -10.28 15.18
CA TYR A 198 18.74 -9.20 14.94
C TYR A 198 20.21 -9.66 15.02
N GLY A 199 20.49 -10.77 15.68
CA GLY A 199 21.81 -11.38 15.70
C GLY A 199 22.33 -11.88 14.36
N VAL A 200 21.46 -12.07 13.34
CA VAL A 200 21.89 -12.44 11.97
C VAL A 200 22.18 -11.22 11.07
N PHE A 201 21.89 -10.01 11.53
CA PHE A 201 22.27 -8.78 10.85
C PHE A 201 23.74 -8.50 11.17
N ARG A 202 24.57 -8.39 10.18
CA ARG A 202 26.02 -8.23 10.33
C ARG A 202 26.49 -6.88 9.84
N ASP A 203 27.72 -6.51 10.25
CA ASP A 203 28.40 -5.31 9.79
C ASP A 203 27.53 -4.06 9.94
N VAL A 204 27.07 -3.84 11.16
CA VAL A 204 26.11 -2.79 11.46
C VAL A 204 26.80 -1.44 11.54
N HIS A 205 26.36 -0.50 10.71
CA HIS A 205 26.76 0.89 10.79
C HIS A 205 25.59 1.74 11.25
N LYS A 206 25.88 2.83 11.95
CA LYS A 206 24.88 3.76 12.49
C LYS A 206 25.19 5.19 12.07
N GLY A 207 24.15 5.93 11.73
CA GLY A 207 24.12 7.39 11.57
C GLY A 207 22.86 7.96 12.20
N SER A 208 22.82 9.27 12.41
CA SER A 208 21.61 9.96 12.85
C SER A 208 21.18 10.95 11.78
N PHE A 209 19.89 11.13 11.63
CA PHE A 209 19.31 12.07 10.66
C PHE A 209 18.33 13.01 11.35
N SER A 210 18.20 14.19 10.74
CA SER A 210 17.16 15.17 11.06
C SER A 210 16.58 15.66 9.73
N GLY A 211 15.40 15.16 9.38
CA GLY A 211 14.73 15.46 8.12
C GLY A 211 15.04 14.49 6.97
N PRO A 212 14.65 14.86 5.74
CA PRO A 212 14.71 14.00 4.57
C PRO A 212 16.11 13.51 4.20
N PHE A 213 16.19 12.29 3.69
CA PHE A 213 17.43 11.71 3.18
C PHE A 213 17.15 10.75 2.01
N SER A 214 18.21 10.35 1.32
CA SER A 214 18.13 9.33 0.26
C SER A 214 19.12 8.19 0.51
N ALA A 215 18.75 7.03 -0.02
CA ALA A 215 19.60 5.85 -0.09
C ALA A 215 19.42 5.16 -1.44
N ILE A 216 20.40 4.37 -1.87
CA ILE A 216 20.32 3.60 -3.10
C ILE A 216 20.86 2.19 -2.85
N PHE A 217 20.07 1.19 -3.22
CA PHE A 217 20.49 -0.19 -3.35
C PHE A 217 21.07 -0.35 -4.75
N LYS A 218 22.37 -0.33 -4.84
CA LYS A 218 23.11 -0.30 -6.10
C LYS A 218 23.61 -1.68 -6.45
N ALA A 219 23.18 -2.20 -7.60
CA ALA A 219 23.65 -3.47 -8.12
C ALA A 219 25.14 -3.38 -8.54
N GLU A 220 25.87 -4.46 -8.34
CA GLU A 220 27.26 -4.57 -8.82
C GLU A 220 27.32 -4.84 -10.33
N ASP A 221 26.30 -5.51 -10.87
CA ASP A 221 26.13 -5.73 -12.30
C ASP A 221 25.32 -4.58 -12.92
N ASP A 222 25.93 -3.81 -13.81
CA ASP A 222 25.31 -2.68 -14.50
C ASP A 222 24.09 -3.06 -15.37
N GLN A 223 23.86 -4.34 -15.62
CA GLN A 223 22.67 -4.81 -16.34
C GLN A 223 21.43 -4.91 -15.42
N ILE A 224 21.64 -4.98 -14.12
CA ILE A 224 20.58 -5.06 -13.11
C ILE A 224 20.23 -3.63 -12.69
N PRO A 225 18.94 -3.26 -12.69
CA PRO A 225 18.53 -1.93 -12.23
C PRO A 225 18.81 -1.72 -10.75
N ASP A 226 19.17 -0.49 -10.40
CA ASP A 226 19.24 -0.04 -9.02
C ASP A 226 17.83 0.33 -8.50
N VAL A 227 17.69 0.47 -7.20
CA VAL A 227 16.52 1.13 -6.61
C VAL A 227 16.95 2.22 -5.66
N ARG A 228 16.51 3.45 -5.93
CA ARG A 228 16.70 4.59 -5.05
C ARG A 228 15.50 4.78 -4.16
N LEU A 229 15.77 5.09 -2.92
CA LEU A 229 14.81 5.42 -1.89
C LEU A 229 14.99 6.87 -1.47
N HIS A 230 13.91 7.64 -1.50
CA HIS A 230 13.86 8.97 -0.90
C HIS A 230 12.95 8.89 0.34
N MET A 231 13.52 9.04 1.51
CA MET A 231 12.75 9.14 2.74
C MET A 231 12.38 10.61 2.95
N LEU A 232 11.08 10.90 2.80
CA LEU A 232 10.59 12.28 2.72
C LEU A 232 10.26 12.85 4.10
N GLU A 233 9.73 12.02 5.00
CA GLU A 233 9.31 12.42 6.34
C GLU A 233 9.80 11.45 7.43
N PRO A 234 11.09 11.22 7.54
CA PRO A 234 11.58 10.32 8.58
C PRO A 234 11.47 10.93 9.99
N GLY A 235 11.29 12.26 10.11
CA GLY A 235 11.45 12.97 11.38
C GLY A 235 12.92 13.00 11.82
N ASP A 236 13.16 12.99 13.13
CA ASP A 236 14.48 12.77 13.71
C ASP A 236 14.61 11.31 14.11
N GLY A 237 15.79 10.73 14.02
CA GLY A 237 16.01 9.35 14.39
C GLY A 237 17.39 8.81 14.01
N ASP A 238 17.51 7.51 14.13
CA ASP A 238 18.73 6.78 13.79
C ASP A 238 18.55 5.96 12.52
N LEU A 239 19.55 6.03 11.64
CA LEU A 239 19.70 5.18 10.48
C LEU A 239 20.70 4.09 10.79
N TYR A 240 20.30 2.84 10.55
CA TYR A 240 21.23 1.72 10.57
C TYR A 240 21.29 1.08 9.19
N THR A 241 22.49 0.68 8.81
CA THR A 241 22.73 -0.18 7.65
C THR A 241 23.38 -1.46 8.12
N ALA A 242 22.98 -2.58 7.55
CA ALA A 242 23.50 -3.90 7.89
C ALA A 242 23.47 -4.80 6.66
N THR A 243 24.03 -5.99 6.77
CA THR A 243 23.84 -7.06 5.79
C THR A 243 23.06 -8.22 6.41
N VAL A 244 22.19 -8.85 5.62
CA VAL A 244 21.37 -9.99 6.02
C VAL A 244 21.48 -11.13 5.00
N PRO A 245 21.21 -12.40 5.39
CA PRO A 245 21.29 -13.53 4.47
C PRO A 245 20.31 -13.41 3.29
N THR A 246 20.79 -13.74 2.06
CA THR A 246 19.96 -13.84 0.85
C THR A 246 19.55 -15.29 0.63
N LEU A 247 18.53 -15.75 1.34
CA LEU A 247 18.17 -17.17 1.35
C LEU A 247 17.81 -17.71 -0.03
N ARG A 248 17.10 -16.93 -0.84
CA ARG A 248 16.70 -17.32 -2.20
C ARG A 248 17.89 -17.42 -3.15
N GLN A 249 18.87 -16.55 -3.05
CA GLN A 249 20.10 -16.62 -3.84
C GLN A 249 20.90 -17.87 -3.46
N CYS A 250 21.04 -18.16 -2.19
CA CYS A 250 21.67 -19.37 -1.68
C CYS A 250 21.00 -20.63 -2.27
N TRP A 251 19.68 -20.71 -2.20
CA TRP A 251 18.91 -21.81 -2.78
C TRP A 251 19.13 -21.98 -4.28
N SER A 252 19.08 -20.88 -5.05
CA SER A 252 19.27 -20.90 -6.50
C SER A 252 20.67 -21.35 -6.90
N ASN A 253 21.69 -20.88 -6.19
CA ASN A 253 23.09 -21.17 -6.49
C ASN A 253 23.57 -22.51 -5.91
N ALA A 254 23.00 -22.94 -4.79
CA ALA A 254 23.39 -24.18 -4.12
C ALA A 254 22.74 -25.44 -4.70
N LEU A 255 22.01 -25.36 -5.81
CA LEU A 255 21.32 -26.49 -6.42
C LEU A 255 20.44 -27.27 -5.44
N GLN A 256 19.75 -26.57 -4.56
CA GLN A 256 18.84 -27.12 -3.57
C GLN A 256 19.53 -27.89 -2.42
N ILE A 257 20.78 -27.60 -2.14
CA ILE A 257 21.49 -28.13 -0.98
C ILE A 257 21.39 -27.13 0.17
N GLU A 258 20.94 -27.60 1.32
CA GLU A 258 20.95 -26.83 2.56
C GLU A 258 22.36 -26.86 3.16
N ASP A 259 23.16 -25.90 2.79
CA ASP A 259 24.49 -25.73 3.34
C ASP A 259 24.59 -24.34 3.99
N HIS A 260 24.70 -24.31 5.32
CA HIS A 260 24.84 -23.08 6.07
C HIS A 260 26.02 -22.23 5.62
N SER A 261 27.12 -22.85 5.16
CA SER A 261 28.29 -22.12 4.68
C SER A 261 27.99 -21.28 3.44
N LEU A 262 27.02 -21.69 2.64
CA LEU A 262 26.59 -20.95 1.45
C LEU A 262 25.73 -19.75 1.81
N VAL A 263 24.94 -19.83 2.88
CA VAL A 263 24.12 -18.70 3.35
C VAL A 263 24.99 -17.51 3.75
N GLU A 264 26.12 -17.76 4.37
CA GLU A 264 27.07 -16.72 4.78
C GLU A 264 27.82 -16.07 3.59
N GLN A 265 27.80 -16.72 2.42
CA GLN A 265 28.40 -16.17 1.19
C GLN A 265 27.49 -15.16 0.49
N PHE A 266 26.19 -15.25 0.67
CA PHE A 266 25.21 -14.42 -0.02
C PHE A 266 24.49 -13.54 1.00
N ARG A 267 24.88 -12.29 1.03
CA ARG A 267 24.30 -11.30 1.95
C ARG A 267 23.85 -10.07 1.17
N MET A 268 22.69 -9.57 1.52
CA MET A 268 22.13 -8.36 0.91
C MET A 268 22.11 -7.21 1.90
N PRO A 269 22.17 -5.97 1.44
CA PRO A 269 22.08 -4.80 2.29
C PRO A 269 20.66 -4.62 2.84
N LYS A 270 20.60 -4.20 4.10
CA LYS A 270 19.37 -3.82 4.83
C LYS A 270 19.51 -2.41 5.39
N LEU A 271 18.46 -1.61 5.20
CA LEU A 271 18.31 -0.27 5.76
C LEU A 271 17.27 -0.32 6.88
N ILE A 272 17.55 0.33 8.00
CA ILE A 272 16.65 0.44 9.14
C ILE A 272 16.56 1.91 9.56
N VAL A 273 15.34 2.44 9.59
CA VAL A 273 15.04 3.79 10.07
C VAL A 273 14.32 3.65 11.40
N ARG A 274 15.02 3.98 12.51
CA ARG A 274 14.51 3.81 13.87
C ARG A 274 14.04 5.14 14.44
N ARG A 275 12.86 5.11 15.05
CA ARG A 275 12.32 6.14 15.92
C ARG A 275 11.99 5.56 17.29
N GLU A 276 12.18 6.34 18.33
CA GLU A 276 11.92 5.94 19.72
C GLU A 276 11.13 7.03 20.43
N GLY A 277 10.23 6.63 21.33
CA GLY A 277 9.40 7.54 22.13
C GLY A 277 8.30 6.82 22.89
N GLU A 278 7.63 7.50 23.80
CA GLU A 278 6.48 6.95 24.53
C GLU A 278 5.20 7.10 23.70
N ASN A 279 4.37 6.04 23.61
CA ASN A 279 3.14 6.02 22.81
C ASN A 279 3.37 6.58 21.39
N LEU A 280 4.40 6.05 20.77
CA LEU A 280 4.96 6.59 19.54
C LEU A 280 3.93 6.60 18.40
N ARG A 281 3.91 7.69 17.65
CA ARG A 281 3.22 7.77 16.36
C ARG A 281 4.25 8.09 15.29
N SER A 282 4.29 7.25 14.27
CA SER A 282 5.19 7.45 13.14
C SER A 282 4.40 7.37 11.83
N ARG A 283 4.71 8.29 10.92
CA ARG A 283 4.43 8.16 9.50
C ARG A 283 5.77 8.14 8.78
N PHE A 284 6.06 7.07 8.09
CA PHE A 284 7.22 6.95 7.22
C PHE A 284 6.72 7.15 5.79
N THR A 285 7.15 8.22 5.15
CA THR A 285 6.79 8.53 3.78
C THR A 285 8.03 8.35 2.92
N ALA A 286 8.01 7.31 2.11
CA ALA A 286 9.12 6.90 1.26
C ALA A 286 8.72 6.96 -0.22
N LEU A 287 9.63 7.39 -1.09
CA LEU A 287 9.46 7.28 -2.53
C LEU A 287 10.50 6.31 -3.09
N TRP A 288 10.01 5.25 -3.72
CA TRP A 288 10.83 4.25 -4.39
C TRP A 288 10.96 4.60 -5.87
N GLU A 289 12.18 4.72 -6.31
CA GLU A 289 12.55 5.07 -7.69
C GLU A 289 13.40 3.94 -8.29
N PRO A 290 12.85 3.08 -9.17
CA PRO A 290 13.66 2.16 -9.96
C PRO A 290 14.58 2.95 -10.91
N VAL A 291 15.87 2.61 -10.94
CA VAL A 291 16.89 3.32 -11.74
C VAL A 291 17.53 2.36 -12.73
N ARG A 292 17.36 2.59 -14.02
CA ARG A 292 17.94 1.76 -15.07
C ARG A 292 19.07 2.49 -15.80
N ASN A 293 20.18 1.80 -16.06
CA ASN A 293 21.34 2.34 -16.79
C ASN A 293 21.88 3.64 -16.18
N ASN A 294 21.86 3.76 -14.85
CA ASN A 294 22.21 4.99 -14.13
C ASN A 294 21.38 6.23 -14.52
N GLN A 295 20.22 6.03 -15.17
CA GLN A 295 19.29 7.10 -15.51
C GLN A 295 18.15 7.11 -14.46
N ALA A 296 18.26 8.04 -13.54
CA ALA A 296 17.18 8.36 -12.62
C ALA A 296 16.03 9.06 -13.37
N VAL A 297 14.82 8.94 -12.83
CA VAL A 297 13.64 9.68 -13.33
C VAL A 297 13.83 11.20 -13.16
N ASP A 298 14.76 11.59 -12.31
CA ASP A 298 15.06 12.99 -11.96
C ASP A 298 13.83 13.69 -11.36
N ALA A 299 13.15 12.96 -10.47
CA ALA A 299 11.96 13.43 -9.80
C ALA A 299 12.32 14.43 -8.69
N GLU A 300 11.77 15.63 -8.77
CA GLU A 300 11.72 16.54 -7.63
C GLU A 300 10.46 16.24 -6.80
N VAL A 301 10.64 15.97 -5.52
CA VAL A 301 9.54 15.63 -4.61
C VAL A 301 9.46 16.67 -3.50
N LYS A 302 8.25 17.19 -3.30
CA LYS A 302 7.97 18.19 -2.29
C LYS A 302 6.78 17.78 -1.44
N ILE A 303 6.94 17.84 -0.13
CA ILE A 303 5.80 17.79 0.79
C ILE A 303 5.12 19.17 0.77
N ILE A 304 3.84 19.19 0.38
CA ILE A 304 3.02 20.42 0.39
C ILE A 304 2.49 20.65 1.80
N VAL A 305 1.91 19.60 2.40
CA VAL A 305 1.44 19.60 3.78
C VAL A 305 1.69 18.23 4.39
N SER A 306 2.02 18.22 5.68
CA SER A 306 2.20 17.02 6.49
C SER A 306 1.67 17.31 7.89
N GLU A 307 0.45 16.85 8.14
CA GLU A 307 -0.21 16.88 9.43
C GLU A 307 -0.70 15.48 9.79
N GLN A 308 -1.15 15.30 11.02
CA GLN A 308 -1.60 13.98 11.49
C GLN A 308 -2.66 13.36 10.56
N ASP A 309 -3.60 14.17 10.10
CA ASP A 309 -4.79 13.73 9.36
C ASP A 309 -4.71 14.01 7.86
N VAL A 310 -3.61 14.57 7.38
CA VAL A 310 -3.46 14.90 5.97
C VAL A 310 -2.00 14.87 5.53
N LEU A 311 -1.79 14.33 4.36
CA LEU A 311 -0.53 14.41 3.62
C LEU A 311 -0.81 14.88 2.20
N ALA A 312 -0.07 15.87 1.73
CA ALA A 312 -0.06 16.22 0.32
C ALA A 312 1.38 16.27 -0.19
N VAL A 313 1.61 15.57 -1.28
CA VAL A 313 2.93 15.40 -1.92
C VAL A 313 2.85 15.83 -3.37
N GLN A 314 3.81 16.62 -3.82
CA GLN A 314 4.01 16.96 -5.22
C GLN A 314 5.23 16.22 -5.75
N VAL A 315 5.06 15.58 -6.89
CA VAL A 315 6.13 14.92 -7.66
C VAL A 315 6.23 15.61 -9.00
N THR A 316 7.38 16.16 -9.32
CA THR A 316 7.63 16.85 -10.61
C THR A 316 8.72 16.12 -11.38
N THR A 317 8.45 15.78 -12.62
CA THR A 317 9.39 15.11 -13.52
C THR A 317 9.31 15.75 -14.92
N GLY A 318 10.38 16.39 -15.37
CA GLY A 318 10.39 17.02 -16.69
C GLY A 318 9.22 17.99 -16.91
N LYS A 319 8.22 17.55 -17.71
CA LYS A 319 7.01 18.36 -18.00
C LYS A 319 5.76 17.87 -17.27
N GLN A 320 5.89 16.91 -16.41
CA GLN A 320 4.79 16.32 -15.67
C GLN A 320 4.85 16.70 -14.21
N GLU A 321 3.72 17.04 -13.65
CA GLU A 321 3.52 17.29 -12.22
C GLU A 321 2.36 16.43 -11.72
N VAL A 322 2.56 15.76 -10.59
CA VAL A 322 1.53 14.97 -9.92
C VAL A 322 1.44 15.40 -8.47
N GLU A 323 0.28 15.89 -8.08
CA GLU A 323 -0.04 16.19 -6.68
C GLU A 323 -0.92 15.07 -6.14
N LEU A 324 -0.53 14.54 -4.99
CA LEU A 324 -1.19 13.44 -4.28
C LEU A 324 -1.71 13.97 -2.96
N PHE A 325 -2.99 13.75 -2.70
CA PHE A 325 -3.66 14.11 -1.45
C PHE A 325 -4.14 12.82 -0.78
N TYR A 326 -3.80 12.65 0.48
CA TYR A 326 -4.12 11.49 1.28
C TYR A 326 -4.62 11.89 2.65
N SER A 327 -5.70 11.26 3.11
CA SER A 327 -6.16 11.35 4.49
C SER A 327 -6.48 9.96 5.03
N PRO A 328 -5.90 9.59 6.17
CA PRO A 328 -6.21 8.34 6.85
C PRO A 328 -7.66 8.26 7.37
N ASP A 329 -8.27 9.41 7.60
CA ASP A 329 -9.67 9.54 7.97
C ASP A 329 -10.39 10.37 6.89
N PRO A 330 -11.31 9.77 6.11
CA PRO A 330 -12.01 10.49 5.04
C PRO A 330 -13.04 11.51 5.54
N SER A 331 -13.32 11.57 6.84
CA SER A 331 -14.29 12.48 7.42
C SER A 331 -13.71 13.86 7.64
N GLY A 332 -14.50 14.88 7.36
CA GLY A 332 -14.15 16.29 7.60
C GLY A 332 -13.22 16.88 6.54
N PHE A 333 -13.43 18.15 6.26
CA PHE A 333 -12.66 18.91 5.30
C PHE A 333 -11.28 19.30 5.85
N ARG A 334 -10.22 19.04 5.07
CA ARG A 334 -8.84 19.42 5.38
C ARG A 334 -8.39 20.51 4.42
N ASP A 335 -7.98 21.65 5.00
CA ASP A 335 -7.34 22.72 4.23
C ASP A 335 -5.86 22.38 4.04
N VAL A 336 -5.43 22.33 2.80
CA VAL A 336 -4.03 22.03 2.40
C VAL A 336 -3.27 23.33 2.11
N GLY A 337 -3.94 24.48 2.20
CA GLY A 337 -3.37 25.78 1.86
C GLY A 337 -3.54 26.16 0.40
N ASN A 338 -3.21 27.41 0.05
CA ASN A 338 -3.28 27.94 -1.31
C ASN A 338 -4.63 27.76 -2.03
N GLY A 339 -5.73 27.70 -1.30
CA GLY A 339 -7.07 27.46 -1.86
C GLY A 339 -7.32 26.00 -2.23
N MET A 340 -6.46 25.09 -1.77
CA MET A 340 -6.61 23.65 -1.94
C MET A 340 -7.11 23.02 -0.65
N GLY A 341 -7.93 22.00 -0.78
CA GLY A 341 -8.41 21.22 0.35
C GLY A 341 -9.37 20.14 -0.07
N PHE A 342 -9.55 19.14 0.77
CA PHE A 342 -10.43 18.03 0.45
C PHE A 342 -11.06 17.39 1.70
N GLU A 343 -12.16 16.71 1.46
CA GLU A 343 -12.81 15.78 2.37
C GLU A 343 -12.95 14.46 1.64
N GLY A 344 -12.21 13.45 2.09
CA GLY A 344 -12.12 12.17 1.41
C GLY A 344 -10.84 11.43 1.73
N ARG A 345 -10.61 10.31 1.05
CA ARG A 345 -9.45 9.45 1.29
C ARG A 345 -8.28 9.76 0.37
N TYR A 346 -8.53 9.86 -0.94
CA TYR A 346 -7.49 10.16 -1.93
C TYR A 346 -8.00 11.14 -2.98
N ALA A 347 -7.13 12.07 -3.35
CA ALA A 347 -7.30 12.87 -4.55
C ALA A 347 -5.95 12.99 -5.25
N THR A 348 -5.96 13.05 -6.59
CA THR A 348 -4.75 13.28 -7.36
C THR A 348 -4.99 14.35 -8.40
N VAL A 349 -3.98 15.17 -8.64
CA VAL A 349 -3.96 16.15 -9.72
C VAL A 349 -2.74 15.89 -10.57
N GLN A 350 -2.95 15.45 -11.80
CA GLN A 350 -1.87 15.20 -12.75
C GLN A 350 -1.90 16.28 -13.83
N THR A 351 -0.77 16.93 -14.05
CA THR A 351 -0.61 17.96 -15.10
C THR A 351 0.50 17.53 -16.04
N VAL A 352 0.17 17.40 -17.32
CA VAL A 352 1.12 17.05 -18.39
C VAL A 352 0.98 18.07 -19.52
N GLU A 353 2.04 18.85 -19.78
CA GLU A 353 2.08 19.85 -20.86
C GLU A 353 0.85 20.81 -20.85
N GLY A 354 0.39 21.19 -19.66
CA GLY A 354 -0.76 22.07 -19.47
C GLY A 354 -2.13 21.39 -19.53
N ASN A 355 -2.20 20.10 -19.81
CA ASN A 355 -3.42 19.32 -19.65
C ASN A 355 -3.48 18.78 -18.22
N ARG A 356 -4.57 19.07 -17.53
CA ARG A 356 -4.77 18.66 -16.13
C ARG A 356 -5.87 17.64 -16.01
N GLU A 357 -5.59 16.59 -15.24
CA GLU A 357 -6.58 15.60 -14.84
C GLU A 357 -6.63 15.53 -13.30
N ILE A 358 -7.81 15.68 -12.74
CA ILE A 358 -8.11 15.50 -11.32
C ILE A 358 -8.83 14.17 -11.18
N THR A 359 -8.35 13.32 -10.29
CA THR A 359 -9.03 12.07 -9.91
C THR A 359 -9.39 12.12 -8.45
N LEU A 360 -10.66 11.86 -8.15
CA LEU A 360 -11.22 11.82 -6.80
C LEU A 360 -11.68 10.41 -6.49
N TYR A 361 -11.26 9.88 -5.36
CA TYR A 361 -11.63 8.56 -4.89
C TYR A 361 -12.03 8.61 -3.41
N ASP A 362 -13.26 8.18 -3.13
CA ASP A 362 -13.87 8.26 -1.80
C ASP A 362 -13.81 9.69 -1.22
N CYS A 363 -14.08 10.68 -2.08
CA CYS A 363 -14.12 12.09 -1.74
C CYS A 363 -15.55 12.62 -1.80
N THR A 364 -15.92 13.42 -0.83
CA THR A 364 -17.20 14.16 -0.83
C THR A 364 -17.00 15.62 -1.22
N ARG A 365 -15.81 16.16 -1.02
CA ARG A 365 -15.50 17.55 -1.35
C ARG A 365 -14.04 17.70 -1.74
N PHE A 366 -13.78 18.50 -2.77
CA PHE A 366 -12.44 18.84 -3.20
C PHE A 366 -12.40 20.27 -3.74
N ASN A 367 -11.53 21.08 -3.17
CA ASN A 367 -11.25 22.43 -3.64
C ASN A 367 -9.83 22.44 -4.22
N TYR A 368 -9.72 22.93 -5.44
CA TYR A 368 -8.43 23.05 -6.12
C TYR A 368 -8.38 24.33 -6.93
N GLN A 369 -7.59 25.29 -6.48
CA GLN A 369 -7.53 26.64 -7.08
C GLN A 369 -8.94 27.29 -7.11
N ASN A 370 -9.49 27.51 -8.30
CA ASN A 370 -10.81 28.09 -8.49
C ASN A 370 -11.94 27.06 -8.72
N LEU A 371 -11.62 25.77 -8.59
CA LEU A 371 -12.59 24.69 -8.73
C LEU A 371 -13.08 24.25 -7.35
N GLU A 372 -14.40 24.24 -7.17
CA GLU A 372 -15.07 23.64 -6.02
C GLU A 372 -15.86 22.44 -6.51
N LEU A 373 -15.54 21.27 -5.98
CA LEU A 373 -16.11 20.00 -6.38
C LEU A 373 -16.79 19.34 -5.18
N ALA A 374 -17.99 18.82 -5.38
CA ALA A 374 -18.68 18.03 -4.37
C ALA A 374 -19.31 16.78 -4.99
N MET A 375 -19.23 15.67 -4.25
CA MET A 375 -19.86 14.39 -4.62
C MET A 375 -20.72 13.90 -3.46
N PRO A 376 -21.82 13.17 -3.73
CA PRO A 376 -22.65 12.64 -2.65
C PRO A 376 -21.87 11.66 -1.78
N ALA A 377 -22.07 11.74 -0.47
CA ALA A 377 -21.51 10.76 0.45
C ALA A 377 -22.08 9.36 0.20
N ARG A 378 -21.26 8.35 0.39
CA ARG A 378 -21.63 6.94 0.28
C ARG A 378 -21.44 6.24 1.62
N PRO A 379 -22.47 6.23 2.51
CA PRO A 379 -22.38 5.48 3.74
C PRO A 379 -22.30 3.98 3.46
N PHE A 380 -21.80 3.22 4.41
CA PHE A 380 -21.96 1.77 4.42
C PHE A 380 -23.44 1.42 4.58
N LEU A 381 -23.91 0.44 3.82
CA LEU A 381 -25.25 -0.14 3.94
C LEU A 381 -25.11 -1.54 4.50
N ARG A 382 -26.00 -1.90 5.42
CA ARG A 382 -26.00 -3.22 6.04
C ARG A 382 -26.33 -4.31 5.01
N LEU A 383 -25.57 -5.39 5.01
CA LEU A 383 -25.87 -6.59 4.24
C LEU A 383 -27.04 -7.33 4.90
N LEU A 384 -28.14 -7.52 4.15
CA LEU A 384 -29.32 -8.22 4.62
C LEU A 384 -29.31 -9.69 4.22
N GLU A 385 -28.88 -9.96 2.99
CA GLU A 385 -28.96 -11.28 2.38
C GLU A 385 -27.88 -11.42 1.30
N MET A 386 -27.36 -12.61 1.15
CA MET A 386 -26.58 -13.05 0.02
C MET A 386 -27.29 -14.23 -0.62
N ARG A 387 -27.57 -14.16 -1.92
CA ARG A 387 -28.30 -15.19 -2.65
C ARG A 387 -27.73 -15.41 -4.04
N GLU A 388 -28.04 -16.54 -4.63
CA GLU A 388 -27.77 -16.81 -6.04
C GLU A 388 -29.01 -16.45 -6.89
N ASP A 389 -28.78 -15.78 -8.00
CA ASP A 389 -29.76 -15.47 -9.01
C ASP A 389 -29.16 -15.66 -10.40
N ASN A 390 -29.63 -16.63 -11.19
CA ASN A 390 -29.13 -16.95 -12.52
C ASN A 390 -27.60 -17.13 -12.59
N ASP A 391 -27.04 -17.93 -11.72
CA ASP A 391 -25.60 -18.20 -11.58
C ASP A 391 -24.75 -16.96 -11.18
N GLN A 392 -25.41 -15.89 -10.70
CA GLN A 392 -24.72 -14.72 -10.15
C GLN A 392 -24.95 -14.62 -8.64
N CYS A 393 -23.92 -14.22 -7.92
CA CYS A 393 -24.05 -13.87 -6.51
C CYS A 393 -24.66 -12.47 -6.38
N VAL A 394 -25.75 -12.35 -5.64
CA VAL A 394 -26.45 -11.10 -5.41
C VAL A 394 -26.44 -10.75 -3.93
N LEU A 395 -25.92 -9.57 -3.62
CA LEU A 395 -25.97 -9.00 -2.28
C LEU A 395 -27.16 -8.04 -2.16
N VAL A 396 -27.99 -8.23 -1.16
CA VAL A 396 -29.12 -7.38 -0.83
C VAL A 396 -28.75 -6.48 0.33
N LEU A 397 -28.77 -5.16 0.11
CA LEU A 397 -28.37 -4.16 1.10
C LEU A 397 -29.58 -3.37 1.62
N ASP A 398 -29.54 -3.01 2.91
CA ASP A 398 -30.53 -2.18 3.59
C ASP A 398 -30.32 -0.71 3.27
N GLY A 399 -31.20 -0.11 2.52
CA GLY A 399 -31.13 1.29 2.10
C GLY A 399 -30.67 1.48 0.66
N VAL A 400 -30.57 2.75 0.29
CA VAL A 400 -30.19 3.17 -1.07
C VAL A 400 -29.17 4.30 -1.01
N TRP A 401 -28.24 4.32 -1.96
CA TRP A 401 -27.34 5.46 -2.12
C TRP A 401 -27.96 6.52 -3.02
N GLU A 402 -27.91 7.76 -2.59
CA GLU A 402 -28.30 8.88 -3.43
C GLU A 402 -27.40 9.01 -4.66
N GLY A 403 -28.01 9.36 -5.80
CA GLY A 403 -27.30 9.54 -7.07
C GLY A 403 -26.87 8.26 -7.78
N LEU A 404 -27.12 7.06 -7.20
CA LEU A 404 -26.96 5.77 -7.87
C LEU A 404 -28.31 5.31 -8.43
N SER A 405 -28.37 5.16 -9.74
CA SER A 405 -29.48 4.51 -10.46
C SER A 405 -29.09 3.08 -10.82
N GLU A 406 -30.09 2.29 -11.20
CA GLU A 406 -29.88 1.00 -11.84
C GLU A 406 -28.93 1.12 -13.01
N ARG A 407 -27.94 0.23 -13.10
CA ARG A 407 -26.93 0.25 -14.13
C ARG A 407 -26.18 -1.06 -14.28
N GLU A 408 -25.69 -1.29 -15.48
CA GLU A 408 -24.60 -2.20 -15.77
C GLU A 408 -23.25 -1.53 -15.45
N CYS A 409 -22.32 -2.26 -14.86
CA CYS A 409 -21.02 -1.74 -14.43
C CYS A 409 -19.87 -2.06 -15.41
N HIS A 410 -20.17 -2.68 -16.55
CA HIS A 410 -19.15 -3.15 -17.50
C HIS A 410 -18.50 -2.05 -18.37
N HIS A 411 -19.03 -0.84 -18.34
CA HIS A 411 -18.64 0.22 -19.27
C HIS A 411 -17.51 1.12 -18.77
N PHE A 412 -16.97 0.83 -17.58
CA PHE A 412 -15.80 1.54 -17.10
C PHE A 412 -14.54 0.77 -17.49
N GLU A 413 -13.52 1.46 -17.97
CA GLU A 413 -12.18 0.88 -18.20
C GLU A 413 -11.58 0.30 -16.91
N GLU A 414 -12.14 0.67 -15.77
CA GLU A 414 -11.79 0.23 -14.44
C GLU A 414 -12.98 -0.44 -13.76
N PRO A 415 -12.78 -1.58 -13.08
CA PRO A 415 -13.87 -2.28 -12.41
C PRO A 415 -14.52 -1.42 -11.33
N GLU A 416 -15.83 -1.51 -11.19
CA GLU A 416 -16.51 -0.97 -10.03
C GLU A 416 -16.39 -1.96 -8.88
N LEU A 417 -15.85 -1.49 -7.76
CA LEU A 417 -15.57 -2.30 -6.60
C LEU A 417 -16.51 -1.94 -5.47
N ALA A 418 -17.13 -2.97 -4.90
CA ALA A 418 -17.77 -2.86 -3.61
C ALA A 418 -16.81 -3.27 -2.50
N TYR A 419 -16.89 -2.59 -1.39
CA TYR A 419 -16.12 -2.86 -0.19
C TYR A 419 -17.07 -3.43 0.86
N LEU A 420 -16.75 -4.62 1.32
CA LEU A 420 -17.41 -5.24 2.47
C LEU A 420 -16.57 -4.93 3.71
N PHE A 421 -17.25 -4.55 4.76
CA PHE A 421 -16.67 -4.31 6.08
C PHE A 421 -17.47 -5.08 7.13
N GLN A 422 -16.76 -5.75 8.02
CA GLN A 422 -17.33 -6.39 9.19
C GLN A 422 -16.77 -5.70 10.43
N GLU A 423 -17.62 -5.39 11.39
CA GLU A 423 -17.27 -4.65 12.59
C GLU A 423 -15.99 -5.18 13.25
N GLY A 424 -15.01 -4.31 13.33
CA GLY A 424 -13.78 -4.46 14.10
C GLY A 424 -12.64 -5.20 13.42
N ILE A 425 -12.77 -5.81 12.21
CA ILE A 425 -11.73 -6.75 11.81
C ILE A 425 -11.37 -6.77 10.32
N ARG A 426 -12.29 -6.53 9.35
CA ARG A 426 -11.96 -6.90 7.96
C ARG A 426 -12.63 -6.05 6.91
N GLY A 427 -11.81 -5.47 6.04
CA GLY A 427 -12.26 -4.88 4.79
C GLY A 427 -11.83 -5.75 3.60
N ARG A 428 -12.75 -6.02 2.68
CA ARG A 428 -12.52 -6.71 1.41
C ARG A 428 -13.12 -5.93 0.28
N ALA A 429 -12.57 -6.10 -0.93
CA ALA A 429 -13.14 -5.54 -2.14
C ALA A 429 -13.44 -6.66 -3.14
N PHE A 430 -14.52 -6.50 -3.89
CA PHE A 430 -14.92 -7.41 -4.95
C PHE A 430 -15.59 -6.64 -6.11
N PRO A 431 -15.44 -7.12 -7.35
CA PRO A 431 -16.03 -6.45 -8.50
C PRO A 431 -17.55 -6.64 -8.54
N VAL A 432 -18.22 -5.59 -8.99
CA VAL A 432 -19.68 -5.55 -9.17
C VAL A 432 -20.00 -5.32 -10.64
N ASN A 433 -20.83 -6.18 -11.21
CA ASN A 433 -21.26 -6.11 -12.60
C ASN A 433 -22.47 -5.23 -12.82
N LYS A 434 -23.42 -5.30 -11.90
CA LYS A 434 -24.71 -4.63 -12.04
C LYS A 434 -25.20 -4.13 -10.69
N LEU A 435 -25.85 -2.99 -10.72
CA LEU A 435 -26.58 -2.40 -9.60
C LEU A 435 -28.05 -2.30 -9.95
N GLU A 436 -28.90 -2.74 -9.04
CA GLU A 436 -30.34 -2.48 -9.12
C GLU A 436 -30.80 -1.76 -7.86
N ARG A 437 -31.74 -0.84 -8.06
CA ARG A 437 -32.33 -0.06 -6.97
C ARG A 437 -33.76 -0.52 -6.72
N GLY A 438 -34.00 -1.07 -5.54
CA GLY A 438 -35.34 -1.27 -4.99
C GLY A 438 -35.92 -0.01 -4.34
N PRO A 439 -37.14 -0.08 -3.78
CA PRO A 439 -37.72 1.05 -3.05
C PRO A 439 -36.87 1.49 -1.85
N ASP A 440 -36.41 0.53 -1.06
CA ASP A 440 -35.65 0.73 0.19
C ASP A 440 -34.39 -0.15 0.26
N SER A 441 -33.92 -0.69 -0.88
CA SER A 441 -32.79 -1.61 -0.93
C SER A 441 -31.96 -1.42 -2.19
N MET A 442 -30.68 -1.81 -2.11
CA MET A 442 -29.79 -1.96 -3.27
C MET A 442 -29.46 -3.43 -3.49
N LEU A 443 -29.42 -3.85 -4.75
CA LEU A 443 -28.98 -5.17 -5.17
C LEU A 443 -27.65 -5.02 -5.92
N LEU A 444 -26.64 -5.74 -5.45
CA LEU A 444 -25.33 -5.80 -6.09
C LEU A 444 -25.13 -7.16 -6.73
N TYR A 445 -24.94 -7.20 -8.04
CA TYR A 445 -24.66 -8.43 -8.79
C TYR A 445 -23.14 -8.54 -8.96
N CYS A 446 -22.56 -9.58 -8.38
CA CYS A 446 -21.12 -9.82 -8.42
C CYS A 446 -20.76 -10.62 -9.67
N ASP A 447 -19.61 -10.28 -10.29
CA ASP A 447 -19.09 -10.97 -11.49
C ASP A 447 -18.71 -12.42 -11.21
N ARG A 448 -18.26 -12.64 -9.99
CA ARG A 448 -17.88 -13.95 -9.47
C ARG A 448 -18.35 -14.05 -8.03
N HIS A 449 -18.35 -15.28 -7.52
CA HIS A 449 -18.56 -15.47 -6.10
C HIS A 449 -17.55 -14.58 -5.31
N PRO A 450 -18.01 -13.71 -4.40
CA PRO A 450 -17.16 -12.71 -3.75
C PRO A 450 -16.15 -13.30 -2.76
N GLY A 451 -16.11 -14.64 -2.63
CA GLY A 451 -15.16 -15.36 -1.77
C GLY A 451 -15.55 -15.39 -0.29
N PHE A 452 -16.82 -15.11 0.02
CA PHE A 452 -17.38 -15.27 1.36
C PHE A 452 -18.82 -15.76 1.28
N GLU A 453 -19.29 -16.40 2.34
CA GLU A 453 -20.70 -16.74 2.55
C GLU A 453 -21.24 -15.92 3.72
N TYR A 454 -22.46 -15.43 3.58
CA TYR A 454 -23.16 -14.70 4.62
C TYR A 454 -24.35 -15.51 5.12
N ASP A 455 -24.31 -15.94 6.38
CA ASP A 455 -25.38 -16.68 7.00
C ASP A 455 -25.94 -15.93 8.22
N LEU A 456 -27.25 -15.66 8.15
CA LEU A 456 -27.99 -14.99 9.23
C LEU A 456 -28.33 -15.89 10.43
N GLY A 457 -28.03 -17.18 10.39
CA GLY A 457 -28.48 -18.03 11.49
C GLY A 457 -28.13 -19.51 11.52
N SER A 458 -27.39 -20.08 10.61
CA SER A 458 -26.98 -21.48 10.68
C SER A 458 -25.48 -21.68 10.66
N ARG A 459 -25.00 -22.38 11.68
CA ARG A 459 -23.63 -22.87 11.82
C ARG A 459 -23.50 -24.21 11.09
N ILE A 460 -23.48 -24.24 9.78
CA ILE A 460 -23.15 -25.46 9.04
C ILE A 460 -21.91 -25.16 8.19
N LEU A 461 -20.76 -25.55 8.73
CA LEU A 461 -19.54 -25.77 7.98
C LEU A 461 -19.73 -27.08 7.18
N GLU A 462 -20.09 -27.01 5.93
CA GLU A 462 -19.74 -28.06 4.99
C GLU A 462 -18.31 -27.78 4.49
N GLU A 463 -17.46 -28.79 4.55
CA GLU A 463 -16.08 -28.75 4.07
C GLU A 463 -16.06 -28.45 2.57
N ILE A 464 -15.96 -27.19 2.23
CA ILE A 464 -15.63 -26.76 0.87
C ILE A 464 -14.13 -26.45 0.82
N PHE A 465 -13.42 -27.14 -0.04
CA PHE A 465 -11.95 -27.05 -0.23
C PHE A 465 -11.44 -25.71 -0.79
N THR A 466 -12.26 -24.69 -0.82
CA THR A 466 -11.87 -23.31 -1.10
C THR A 466 -12.15 -22.47 0.14
N PRO A 467 -11.22 -21.62 0.58
CA PRO A 467 -11.40 -20.83 1.79
C PRO A 467 -12.44 -19.72 1.53
N PHE A 468 -13.70 -20.09 1.56
CA PHE A 468 -14.76 -19.10 1.76
C PHE A 468 -14.75 -18.74 3.24
N GLU A 469 -14.67 -17.47 3.50
CA GLU A 469 -14.80 -16.98 4.85
C GLU A 469 -16.28 -16.79 5.18
N ILE A 470 -16.74 -17.45 6.23
CA ILE A 470 -18.10 -17.24 6.74
C ILE A 470 -18.09 -15.95 7.53
N ILE A 471 -18.91 -15.01 7.11
CA ILE A 471 -19.10 -13.74 7.81
C ILE A 471 -20.33 -13.90 8.72
N GLU A 472 -20.08 -14.01 10.01
CA GLU A 472 -21.12 -14.01 11.03
C GLU A 472 -21.32 -12.59 11.57
N GLY A 473 -22.56 -12.22 11.86
CA GLY A 473 -22.91 -10.93 12.48
C GLY A 473 -23.26 -9.84 11.48
N GLN A 474 -23.03 -8.58 11.85
CA GLN A 474 -23.35 -7.44 10.99
C GLN A 474 -22.21 -7.18 9.99
N ALA A 475 -22.53 -7.33 8.72
CA ALA A 475 -21.65 -6.93 7.63
C ALA A 475 -22.24 -5.72 6.91
N GLU A 476 -21.37 -4.83 6.47
CA GLU A 476 -21.73 -3.60 5.77
C GLU A 476 -21.00 -3.51 4.43
N VAL A 477 -21.65 -2.97 3.42
CA VAL A 477 -21.12 -2.87 2.07
C VAL A 477 -21.26 -1.45 1.56
N ARG A 478 -20.26 -0.95 0.85
CA ARG A 478 -20.37 0.31 0.10
C ARG A 478 -19.62 0.27 -1.21
N ILE A 479 -20.03 1.13 -2.13
CA ILE A 479 -19.30 1.47 -3.34
C ILE A 479 -18.84 2.92 -3.19
N PRO A 480 -17.53 3.20 -3.10
CA PRO A 480 -17.03 4.56 -2.94
C PRO A 480 -17.31 5.42 -4.17
N ASN A 481 -17.42 6.72 -3.96
CA ASN A 481 -17.54 7.69 -5.04
C ASN A 481 -16.24 7.78 -5.81
N ARG A 482 -16.35 7.92 -7.14
CA ARG A 482 -15.23 8.22 -8.03
C ARG A 482 -15.61 9.32 -8.99
N GLY A 483 -14.66 10.24 -9.23
CA GLY A 483 -14.86 11.34 -10.15
C GLY A 483 -13.55 11.73 -10.85
N TRP A 484 -13.66 12.14 -12.10
CA TRP A 484 -12.55 12.57 -12.93
C TRP A 484 -12.91 13.85 -13.65
N ILE A 485 -11.97 14.80 -13.67
CA ILE A 485 -12.13 16.08 -14.37
C ILE A 485 -10.88 16.31 -15.22
N ARG A 486 -11.08 16.65 -16.48
CA ARG A 486 -10.00 17.03 -17.41
C ARG A 486 -10.21 18.44 -17.94
N TYR A 487 -9.15 19.21 -18.01
CA TYR A 487 -9.14 20.52 -18.66
C TYR A 487 -7.75 20.97 -19.06
N ASN A 488 -7.69 21.91 -20.00
CA ASN A 488 -6.43 22.53 -20.35
C ASN A 488 -6.26 23.85 -19.56
N THR A 489 -5.14 24.02 -18.88
CA THR A 489 -4.88 25.15 -17.99
C THR A 489 -4.77 26.50 -18.72
N SER A 490 -4.53 26.49 -20.02
CA SER A 490 -4.44 27.68 -20.86
C SER A 490 -5.77 28.08 -21.54
N ARG A 491 -6.82 27.27 -21.41
CA ARG A 491 -8.15 27.50 -21.96
C ARG A 491 -9.18 27.59 -20.84
N SER A 492 -9.99 28.62 -20.85
CA SER A 492 -11.03 28.86 -19.86
C SER A 492 -12.37 28.17 -20.17
N ASP A 493 -12.49 27.51 -21.30
CA ASP A 493 -13.70 26.90 -21.82
C ASP A 493 -13.61 25.39 -21.86
N GLY A 494 -14.60 24.73 -21.27
CA GLY A 494 -14.83 23.29 -21.36
C GLY A 494 -14.03 22.44 -20.37
N LEU A 495 -14.71 22.01 -19.29
CA LEU A 495 -14.28 20.90 -18.45
C LEU A 495 -14.88 19.61 -19.00
N GLN A 496 -14.10 18.57 -19.08
CA GLN A 496 -14.60 17.22 -19.30
C GLN A 496 -14.73 16.50 -17.96
N VAL A 497 -15.87 15.91 -17.71
CA VAL A 497 -16.20 15.25 -16.44
C VAL A 497 -16.66 13.83 -16.66
N ARG A 498 -16.20 12.93 -15.81
CA ARG A 498 -16.70 11.56 -15.67
C ARG A 498 -16.94 11.28 -14.19
N THR A 499 -18.05 10.65 -13.82
CA THR A 499 -18.36 10.35 -12.42
C THR A 499 -19.24 9.12 -12.27
N THR A 500 -19.01 8.33 -11.22
CA THR A 500 -19.80 7.12 -10.93
C THR A 500 -21.11 7.40 -10.20
N GLY A 501 -21.33 8.60 -9.66
CA GLY A 501 -22.50 8.87 -8.83
C GLY A 501 -23.00 10.29 -8.77
N GLY A 502 -22.66 11.09 -9.77
CA GLY A 502 -22.98 12.51 -9.80
C GLY A 502 -21.90 13.36 -9.12
N MET A 503 -21.77 14.59 -9.57
CA MET A 503 -20.82 15.59 -9.09
C MET A 503 -21.42 16.98 -9.22
N THR A 504 -21.13 17.86 -8.29
CA THR A 504 -21.43 19.29 -8.39
C THR A 504 -20.13 20.04 -8.60
N LEU A 505 -20.12 20.91 -9.60
CA LEU A 505 -18.99 21.76 -9.98
C LEU A 505 -19.47 23.21 -9.95
N ALA A 506 -18.94 24.03 -9.08
CA ALA A 506 -19.30 25.45 -8.99
C ALA A 506 -20.82 25.68 -9.19
N ASP A 507 -21.65 25.08 -8.36
CA ASP A 507 -23.12 25.11 -8.38
C ASP A 507 -23.83 24.38 -9.54
N ARG A 508 -23.07 23.75 -10.44
CA ARG A 508 -23.65 22.92 -11.50
C ARG A 508 -23.59 21.45 -11.16
N ARG A 509 -24.74 20.81 -11.15
CA ARG A 509 -24.85 19.36 -10.99
C ARG A 509 -24.60 18.67 -12.31
N VAL A 510 -23.67 17.71 -12.30
CA VAL A 510 -23.46 16.74 -13.35
C VAL A 510 -23.95 15.40 -12.80
N ASP A 511 -24.96 14.84 -13.45
CA ASP A 511 -25.42 13.50 -13.10
C ASP A 511 -24.36 12.47 -13.48
N ARG A 512 -24.56 11.22 -13.06
CA ARG A 512 -23.65 10.14 -13.40
C ARG A 512 -23.38 10.10 -14.92
N CYS A 513 -22.12 10.09 -15.31
CA CYS A 513 -21.69 9.90 -16.68
C CYS A 513 -20.55 8.88 -16.74
N ALA A 514 -20.73 7.82 -17.53
CA ALA A 514 -19.71 6.79 -17.78
C ALA A 514 -18.65 7.29 -18.77
N ASP A 515 -19.09 8.08 -19.74
CA ASP A 515 -18.23 8.72 -20.73
C ASP A 515 -17.88 10.14 -20.33
N TRP A 516 -16.83 10.71 -20.94
CA TRP A 516 -16.45 12.09 -20.75
C TRP A 516 -17.54 13.03 -21.25
N THR A 517 -18.06 13.85 -20.36
CA THR A 517 -19.10 14.85 -20.65
C THR A 517 -18.51 16.24 -20.53
N GLU A 518 -18.72 17.06 -21.56
CA GLU A 518 -18.25 18.45 -21.53
C GLU A 518 -19.17 19.31 -20.66
N VAL A 519 -18.57 20.08 -19.76
CA VAL A 519 -19.24 21.03 -18.86
C VAL A 519 -18.65 22.40 -19.08
N VAL A 520 -19.46 23.33 -19.59
CA VAL A 520 -19.05 24.73 -19.72
C VAL A 520 -19.38 25.47 -18.44
N LEU A 521 -18.35 25.91 -17.71
CA LEU A 521 -18.53 26.81 -16.58
C LEU A 521 -18.79 28.23 -17.15
N VAL A 522 -20.02 28.71 -17.08
CA VAL A 522 -20.32 30.10 -17.38
C VAL A 522 -19.74 30.94 -16.25
N SER A 523 -18.73 31.75 -16.54
CA SER A 523 -18.21 32.73 -15.61
C SER A 523 -19.36 33.68 -15.22
N GLY A 524 -19.98 33.43 -14.08
CA GLY A 524 -20.97 34.32 -13.50
C GLY A 524 -20.29 35.55 -12.89
N ARG A 525 -19.91 36.49 -13.72
CA ARG A 525 -19.80 37.90 -13.35
C ARG A 525 -20.42 38.69 -14.50
N GLU A 526 -21.71 38.78 -14.49
CA GLU A 526 -22.36 40.00 -14.96
C GLU A 526 -22.46 40.93 -13.76
N ASP A 527 -21.79 42.04 -13.90
CA ASP A 527 -21.84 43.19 -13.03
C ASP A 527 -23.30 43.58 -12.65
N ARG A 528 -23.54 43.69 -11.34
CA ARG A 528 -24.52 44.62 -10.78
C ARG A 528 -23.91 45.43 -9.64
#